data_2e6905156cd21a80ec46c65964bc78be
#
_entry.id   2e6905156cd21a80ec46c65964bc78be
#
_cell.length_a   1.000
_cell.length_b   1.000
_cell.length_c   1.000
_cell.angle_alpha   90.00
_cell.angle_beta   90.00
_cell.angle_gamma   90.00
#
_symmetry.space_group_name_H-M   'P 1'
#
loop_
_entity.id
_entity.type
_entity.pdbx_description
1 polymer ?
#
loop_
_entity_poly.entity_id
_entity_poly.type
_entity_poly.pdbx_seq_one_letter_code
_entity_poly.pdbx_strand_id
1 'polypeptide(L)'
;MIKRKLLGQHFLNSKSIAELIVNEAEISKDDVVFELGTGPGILIPLLCKKAKKVISVDADEQLTKKARSNFSQFDNLTLKSGDGFKKKDTFSIFVSNLPYSKSKDAIEWLAQKSFSHGVIMVQKEFAEKLIAKSKDRRAVSIIATYALDIKKISIVRKNNFSPPPKVDSVILKISKKTDLDKKLISLINDIFSYRRKTVKNILKQFNQQSTIEKRIDDLTGEEIVNLAKQILKK
;
A
#
# COMPACT_ATOMS: atom_id res chain seq x y z
N MET A 1 -21.16 -0.08 18.16
CA MET A 1 -19.99 0.81 18.40
C MET A 1 -18.66 0.08 18.59
N ILE A 2 -18.62 -1.10 19.19
CA ILE A 2 -17.39 -1.86 19.54
C ILE A 2 -16.60 -2.36 18.32
N LYS A 3 -17.25 -2.82 17.22
CA LYS A 3 -16.59 -3.30 15.99
C LYS A 3 -15.74 -2.24 15.27
N ARG A 4 -16.13 -0.96 15.29
CA ARG A 4 -15.40 0.13 14.60
C ARG A 4 -14.04 0.46 15.22
N LYS A 5 -13.92 0.34 16.56
CA LYS A 5 -12.65 0.50 17.29
C LYS A 5 -11.64 -0.62 16.98
N LEU A 6 -12.13 -1.84 16.75
CA LEU A 6 -11.30 -3.01 16.41
C LEU A 6 -10.66 -2.92 15.01
N LEU A 7 -11.28 -2.20 14.06
CA LEU A 7 -10.78 -2.07 12.69
C LEU A 7 -9.87 -0.84 12.49
N GLY A 8 -9.70 0.01 13.55
CA GLY A 8 -8.87 1.22 13.46
C GLY A 8 -9.33 2.19 12.34
N GLN A 9 -10.64 2.27 12.09
CA GLN A 9 -11.22 3.03 11.00
C GLN A 9 -11.25 4.52 11.34
N HIS A 10 -10.59 5.34 10.51
CA HIS A 10 -10.66 6.80 10.52
C HIS A 10 -11.14 7.23 9.13
N PHE A 11 -12.38 7.69 9.06
CA PHE A 11 -13.00 8.04 7.79
C PHE A 11 -12.66 9.49 7.41
N LEU A 12 -12.13 9.66 6.20
CA LEU A 12 -11.92 10.98 5.63
C LEU A 12 -13.28 11.71 5.51
N ASN A 13 -13.37 12.95 6.01
CA ASN A 13 -14.56 13.77 5.94
C ASN A 13 -14.35 15.08 5.17
N SER A 14 -13.14 15.31 4.67
CA SER A 14 -12.78 16.51 3.91
C SER A 14 -12.95 16.26 2.40
N LYS A 15 -13.87 16.99 1.79
CA LYS A 15 -14.12 16.93 0.34
C LYS A 15 -12.91 17.41 -0.46
N SER A 16 -12.24 18.48 -0.02
CA SER A 16 -11.06 19.03 -0.69
C SER A 16 -9.87 18.03 -0.70
N ILE A 17 -9.70 17.26 0.37
CA ILE A 17 -8.68 16.21 0.41
C ILE A 17 -9.08 15.03 -0.50
N ALA A 18 -10.36 14.66 -0.56
CA ALA A 18 -10.83 13.64 -1.49
C ALA A 18 -10.60 14.06 -2.95
N GLU A 19 -10.90 15.31 -3.29
CA GLU A 19 -10.61 15.89 -4.61
C GLU A 19 -9.12 15.90 -4.93
N LEU A 20 -8.26 16.26 -3.96
CA LEU A 20 -6.81 16.21 -4.13
C LEU A 20 -6.33 14.78 -4.45
N ILE A 21 -6.78 13.77 -3.69
CA ILE A 21 -6.43 12.36 -3.90
C ILE A 21 -6.79 11.92 -5.33
N VAL A 22 -8.02 12.23 -5.77
CA VAL A 22 -8.51 11.81 -7.08
C VAL A 22 -7.86 12.58 -8.24
N ASN A 23 -7.49 13.85 -8.01
CA ASN A 23 -6.76 14.64 -9.02
C ASN A 23 -5.32 14.14 -9.19
N GLU A 24 -4.61 13.86 -8.08
CA GLU A 24 -3.26 13.31 -8.12
C GLU A 24 -3.19 11.88 -8.71
N ALA A 25 -4.32 11.17 -8.73
CA ALA A 25 -4.42 9.86 -9.36
C ALA A 25 -4.49 9.93 -10.90
N GLU A 26 -4.61 11.12 -11.52
CA GLU A 26 -4.54 11.35 -12.97
C GLU A 26 -5.35 10.34 -13.81
N ILE A 27 -6.58 10.05 -13.34
CA ILE A 27 -7.46 9.03 -13.91
C ILE A 27 -8.01 9.48 -15.25
N SER A 28 -7.94 8.61 -16.26
CA SER A 28 -8.53 8.77 -17.58
C SER A 28 -9.81 7.95 -17.76
N LYS A 29 -10.51 8.17 -18.87
CA LYS A 29 -11.73 7.42 -19.24
C LYS A 29 -11.47 5.97 -19.67
N ASP A 30 -10.22 5.58 -19.83
CA ASP A 30 -9.84 4.20 -20.16
C ASP A 30 -9.43 3.39 -18.93
N ASP A 31 -9.27 4.05 -17.78
CA ASP A 31 -8.72 3.43 -16.57
C ASP A 31 -9.75 2.60 -15.81
N VAL A 32 -9.26 1.48 -15.29
CA VAL A 32 -9.91 0.69 -14.26
C VAL A 32 -9.27 1.04 -12.92
N VAL A 33 -10.03 1.67 -12.04
CA VAL A 33 -9.58 2.06 -10.70
C VAL A 33 -9.94 0.99 -9.68
N PHE A 34 -8.98 0.58 -8.86
CA PHE A 34 -9.21 -0.26 -7.70
C PHE A 34 -9.09 0.57 -6.42
N GLU A 35 -10.18 0.68 -5.68
CA GLU A 35 -10.23 1.30 -4.36
C GLU A 35 -10.22 0.23 -3.26
N LEU A 36 -9.27 0.31 -2.34
CA LEU A 36 -9.22 -0.52 -1.15
C LEU A 36 -9.68 0.28 0.07
N GLY A 37 -10.76 -0.16 0.70
CA GLY A 37 -11.39 0.54 1.81
C GLY A 37 -12.42 1.56 1.33
N THR A 38 -13.60 1.09 0.93
CA THR A 38 -14.74 1.92 0.51
C THR A 38 -15.12 2.96 1.56
N GLY A 39 -15.13 2.54 2.83
CA GLY A 39 -15.60 3.37 3.93
C GLY A 39 -17.01 3.93 3.70
N PRO A 40 -17.25 5.21 4.05
CA PRO A 40 -18.51 5.91 3.72
C PRO A 40 -18.67 6.23 2.23
N GLY A 41 -17.63 6.02 1.40
CA GLY A 41 -17.66 6.23 -0.05
C GLY A 41 -17.34 7.65 -0.51
N ILE A 42 -16.56 8.41 0.26
CA ILE A 42 -16.24 9.81 -0.09
C ILE A 42 -15.51 9.94 -1.44
N LEU A 43 -14.71 8.95 -1.84
CA LEU A 43 -13.99 8.93 -3.11
C LEU A 43 -14.85 8.45 -4.28
N ILE A 44 -15.84 7.57 -4.05
CA ILE A 44 -16.63 6.90 -5.09
C ILE A 44 -17.18 7.85 -6.16
N PRO A 45 -17.92 8.94 -5.82
CA PRO A 45 -18.48 9.81 -6.84
C PRO A 45 -17.41 10.50 -7.71
N LEU A 46 -16.27 10.82 -7.11
CA LEU A 46 -15.16 11.46 -7.81
C LEU A 46 -14.44 10.49 -8.75
N LEU A 47 -14.23 9.26 -8.28
CA LEU A 47 -13.62 8.18 -9.09
C LEU A 47 -14.54 7.80 -10.26
N CYS A 48 -15.83 7.57 -10.01
CA CYS A 48 -16.78 7.18 -11.05
C CYS A 48 -16.96 8.24 -12.15
N LYS A 49 -16.84 9.52 -11.82
CA LYS A 49 -16.86 10.60 -12.82
C LYS A 49 -15.69 10.55 -13.79
N LYS A 50 -14.52 10.04 -13.38
CA LYS A 50 -13.28 10.07 -14.17
C LYS A 50 -12.97 8.73 -14.85
N ALA A 51 -13.16 7.62 -14.15
CA ALA A 51 -12.75 6.29 -14.59
C ALA A 51 -13.72 5.64 -15.59
N LYS A 52 -13.20 4.69 -16.37
CA LYS A 52 -13.99 3.74 -17.14
C LYS A 52 -14.77 2.81 -16.21
N LYS A 53 -14.08 2.30 -15.17
CA LYS A 53 -14.64 1.39 -14.18
C LYS A 53 -14.01 1.63 -12.83
N VAL A 54 -14.81 1.54 -11.77
CA VAL A 54 -14.36 1.58 -10.37
C VAL A 54 -14.69 0.26 -9.70
N ILE A 55 -13.69 -0.38 -9.11
CA ILE A 55 -13.85 -1.56 -8.28
C ILE A 55 -13.50 -1.16 -6.86
N SER A 56 -14.48 -1.03 -5.99
CA SER A 56 -14.26 -0.64 -4.59
C SER A 56 -14.54 -1.81 -3.66
N VAL A 57 -13.61 -2.08 -2.74
CA VAL A 57 -13.65 -3.26 -1.86
C VAL A 57 -13.52 -2.83 -0.41
N ASP A 58 -14.41 -3.31 0.44
CA ASP A 58 -14.33 -3.09 1.89
C ASP A 58 -14.51 -4.42 2.65
N ALA A 59 -13.73 -4.56 3.73
CA ALA A 59 -13.85 -5.69 4.64
C ALA A 59 -15.13 -5.63 5.50
N ASP A 60 -15.68 -4.43 5.69
CA ASP A 60 -16.94 -4.21 6.40
C ASP A 60 -18.14 -4.34 5.44
N GLU A 61 -18.86 -5.45 5.58
CA GLU A 61 -20.04 -5.74 4.75
C GLU A 61 -21.16 -4.70 4.93
N GLN A 62 -21.30 -4.12 6.12
CA GLN A 62 -22.31 -3.09 6.37
C GLN A 62 -22.01 -1.81 5.61
N LEU A 63 -20.74 -1.41 5.53
CA LEU A 63 -20.32 -0.27 4.71
C LEU A 63 -20.56 -0.55 3.23
N THR A 64 -20.17 -1.73 2.75
CA THR A 64 -20.42 -2.12 1.36
C THR A 64 -21.93 -2.12 1.02
N LYS A 65 -22.79 -2.63 1.91
CA LYS A 65 -24.25 -2.62 1.73
C LYS A 65 -24.81 -1.20 1.64
N LYS A 66 -24.36 -0.30 2.53
CA LYS A 66 -24.74 1.13 2.49
C LYS A 66 -24.26 1.81 1.20
N ALA A 67 -23.02 1.52 0.79
CA ALA A 67 -22.48 2.08 -0.44
C ALA A 67 -23.28 1.66 -1.68
N ARG A 68 -23.75 0.40 -1.76
CA ARG A 68 -24.62 -0.07 -2.86
C ARG A 68 -25.91 0.73 -2.95
N SER A 69 -26.54 1.06 -1.83
CA SER A 69 -27.74 1.88 -1.82
C SER A 69 -27.46 3.34 -2.17
N ASN A 70 -26.37 3.91 -1.64
CA ASN A 70 -26.06 5.34 -1.79
C ASN A 70 -25.50 5.69 -3.17
N PHE A 71 -24.92 4.74 -3.89
CA PHE A 71 -24.22 4.97 -5.15
C PHE A 71 -24.76 4.12 -6.31
N SER A 72 -26.02 3.67 -6.21
CA SER A 72 -26.68 2.86 -7.24
C SER A 72 -26.79 3.53 -8.61
N GLN A 73 -26.66 4.86 -8.68
CA GLN A 73 -26.69 5.65 -9.92
C GLN A 73 -25.41 5.55 -10.76
N PHE A 74 -24.34 4.91 -10.26
CA PHE A 74 -23.10 4.76 -11.01
C PHE A 74 -22.98 3.39 -11.65
N ASP A 75 -23.28 3.27 -12.94
CA ASP A 75 -23.24 2.01 -13.71
C ASP A 75 -21.82 1.44 -13.84
N ASN A 76 -20.80 2.30 -13.74
CA ASN A 76 -19.39 1.91 -13.82
C ASN A 76 -18.80 1.50 -12.45
N LEU A 77 -19.61 1.40 -11.38
CA LEU A 77 -19.18 1.02 -10.04
C LEU A 77 -19.43 -0.47 -9.75
N THR A 78 -18.40 -1.15 -9.29
CA THR A 78 -18.51 -2.53 -8.76
C THR A 78 -18.09 -2.53 -7.29
N LEU A 79 -19.04 -2.81 -6.40
CA LEU A 79 -18.80 -2.88 -4.95
C LEU A 79 -18.66 -4.34 -4.49
N LYS A 80 -17.58 -4.66 -3.80
CA LYS A 80 -17.27 -6.00 -3.30
C LYS A 80 -17.02 -5.98 -1.78
N SER A 81 -17.54 -6.97 -1.07
CA SER A 81 -17.24 -7.18 0.35
C SER A 81 -16.08 -8.16 0.54
N GLY A 82 -15.35 -7.99 1.65
CA GLY A 82 -14.31 -8.91 2.12
C GLY A 82 -12.88 -8.38 1.95
N ASP A 83 -11.93 -9.27 2.09
CA ASP A 83 -10.51 -8.95 2.02
C ASP A 83 -10.09 -8.56 0.60
N GLY A 84 -9.78 -7.28 0.39
CA GLY A 84 -9.37 -6.76 -0.91
C GLY A 84 -8.04 -7.33 -1.41
N PHE A 85 -7.13 -7.73 -0.52
CA PHE A 85 -5.85 -8.34 -0.90
C PHE A 85 -6.01 -9.73 -1.53
N LYS A 86 -7.14 -10.39 -1.30
CA LYS A 86 -7.48 -11.70 -1.90
C LYS A 86 -8.22 -11.59 -3.23
N LYS A 87 -8.58 -10.39 -3.65
CA LYS A 87 -9.28 -10.19 -4.93
C LYS A 87 -8.29 -10.32 -6.10
N LYS A 88 -8.79 -10.94 -7.19
CA LYS A 88 -8.02 -11.20 -8.42
C LYS A 88 -8.30 -10.18 -9.52
N ASP A 89 -8.94 -9.08 -9.19
CA ASP A 89 -9.29 -8.04 -10.16
C ASP A 89 -8.02 -7.41 -10.74
N THR A 90 -8.06 -7.15 -12.03
CA THR A 90 -7.06 -6.34 -12.75
C THR A 90 -7.47 -4.88 -12.74
N PHE A 91 -6.51 -3.99 -12.60
CA PHE A 91 -6.71 -2.56 -12.57
C PHE A 91 -5.48 -1.83 -13.11
N SER A 92 -5.68 -0.62 -13.64
CA SER A 92 -4.59 0.26 -14.08
C SER A 92 -4.16 1.23 -12.99
N ILE A 93 -5.09 1.67 -12.15
CA ILE A 93 -4.86 2.68 -11.10
C ILE A 93 -5.34 2.18 -9.75
N PHE A 94 -4.52 2.43 -8.72
CA PHE A 94 -4.84 2.11 -7.33
C PHE A 94 -5.10 3.37 -6.52
N VAL A 95 -6.23 3.45 -5.81
CA VAL A 95 -6.53 4.58 -4.92
C VAL A 95 -6.98 4.05 -3.57
N SER A 96 -6.45 4.60 -2.47
CA SER A 96 -6.90 4.17 -1.15
C SER A 96 -6.60 5.18 -0.05
N ASN A 97 -7.60 5.44 0.79
CA ASN A 97 -7.37 5.90 2.17
C ASN A 97 -7.16 4.66 3.04
N LEU A 98 -5.91 4.18 3.11
CA LEU A 98 -5.59 2.90 3.73
C LEU A 98 -5.89 2.88 5.24
N PRO A 99 -6.55 1.81 5.74
CA PRO A 99 -6.54 1.54 7.18
C PRO A 99 -5.08 1.42 7.65
N TYR A 100 -4.71 2.15 8.68
CA TYR A 100 -3.32 2.28 9.12
C TYR A 100 -2.66 0.93 9.42
N SER A 101 -3.41 0.00 10.03
CA SER A 101 -2.94 -1.36 10.31
C SER A 101 -2.65 -2.18 9.06
N LYS A 102 -3.13 -1.75 7.89
CA LYS A 102 -2.99 -2.44 6.60
C LYS A 102 -1.97 -1.81 5.65
N SER A 103 -1.31 -0.74 6.08
CA SER A 103 -0.38 -0.01 5.21
C SER A 103 0.80 -0.88 4.73
N LYS A 104 1.39 -1.70 5.61
CA LYS A 104 2.46 -2.64 5.23
C LYS A 104 1.94 -3.69 4.23
N ASP A 105 0.82 -4.34 4.57
CA ASP A 105 0.22 -5.39 3.74
C ASP A 105 -0.10 -4.85 2.34
N ALA A 106 -0.61 -3.60 2.26
CA ALA A 106 -0.93 -2.96 1.00
C ALA A 106 0.31 -2.71 0.12
N ILE A 107 1.40 -2.24 0.69
CA ILE A 107 2.66 -2.03 -0.05
C ILE A 107 3.21 -3.35 -0.59
N GLU A 108 3.25 -4.40 0.25
CA GLU A 108 3.73 -5.73 -0.16
C GLU A 108 2.83 -6.36 -1.22
N TRP A 109 1.51 -6.14 -1.14
CA TRP A 109 0.56 -6.60 -2.13
C TRP A 109 0.70 -5.83 -3.45
N LEU A 110 0.84 -4.50 -3.39
CA LEU A 110 1.06 -3.66 -4.59
C LEU A 110 2.40 -3.98 -5.27
N ALA A 111 3.43 -4.38 -4.51
CA ALA A 111 4.69 -4.82 -5.08
C ALA A 111 4.53 -6.06 -5.99
N GLN A 112 3.46 -6.87 -5.78
CA GLN A 112 3.14 -8.07 -6.56
C GLN A 112 2.17 -7.81 -7.72
N LYS A 113 1.57 -6.61 -7.81
CA LYS A 113 0.52 -6.30 -8.80
C LYS A 113 1.07 -5.51 -9.98
N SER A 114 0.60 -5.85 -11.16
CA SER A 114 0.81 -5.05 -12.35
C SER A 114 -0.25 -3.95 -12.41
N PHE A 115 0.19 -2.71 -12.29
CA PHE A 115 -0.62 -1.49 -12.42
C PHE A 115 0.29 -0.34 -12.85
N SER A 116 -0.27 0.75 -13.32
CA SER A 116 0.51 1.91 -13.75
C SER A 116 0.96 2.73 -12.54
N HIS A 117 0.02 3.32 -11.87
CA HIS A 117 0.29 4.20 -10.73
C HIS A 117 -0.91 4.22 -9.76
N GLY A 118 -0.76 4.97 -8.67
CA GLY A 118 -1.85 5.14 -7.72
C GLY A 118 -1.58 6.22 -6.69
N VAL A 119 -2.59 6.48 -5.88
CA VAL A 119 -2.52 7.42 -4.76
C VAL A 119 -2.99 6.73 -3.49
N ILE A 120 -2.15 6.75 -2.48
CA ILE A 120 -2.46 6.19 -1.17
C ILE A 120 -2.33 7.25 -0.07
N MET A 121 -3.18 7.15 0.93
CA MET A 121 -3.03 7.94 2.15
C MET A 121 -2.70 7.01 3.31
N VAL A 122 -1.61 7.32 4.02
CA VAL A 122 -1.06 6.52 5.12
C VAL A 122 -0.69 7.40 6.30
N GLN A 123 -0.42 6.82 7.48
CA GLN A 123 0.11 7.58 8.61
C GLN A 123 1.45 8.25 8.25
N LYS A 124 1.66 9.46 8.77
CA LYS A 124 2.88 10.24 8.53
C LYS A 124 4.15 9.45 8.89
N GLU A 125 4.18 8.83 10.06
CA GLU A 125 5.33 8.04 10.52
C GLU A 125 5.60 6.84 9.60
N PHE A 126 4.55 6.18 9.08
CA PHE A 126 4.71 5.09 8.12
C PHE A 126 5.28 5.60 6.80
N ALA A 127 4.77 6.73 6.28
CA ALA A 127 5.30 7.34 5.06
C ALA A 127 6.78 7.70 5.20
N GLU A 128 7.18 8.29 6.32
CA GLU A 128 8.58 8.65 6.60
C GLU A 128 9.49 7.41 6.63
N LYS A 129 9.05 6.33 7.27
CA LYS A 129 9.78 5.06 7.29
C LYS A 129 9.82 4.37 5.92
N LEU A 130 8.76 4.52 5.12
CA LEU A 130 8.67 3.92 3.80
C LEU A 130 9.72 4.48 2.83
N ILE A 131 9.97 5.79 2.90
CA ILE A 131 10.93 6.49 2.03
C ILE A 131 12.31 6.68 2.69
N ALA A 132 12.52 6.18 3.92
CA ALA A 132 13.78 6.32 4.64
C ALA A 132 14.93 5.62 3.90
N LYS A 133 16.05 6.34 3.75
CA LYS A 133 17.28 5.85 3.09
C LYS A 133 18.36 5.36 4.07
N SER A 134 18.15 5.51 5.38
CA SER A 134 19.14 5.31 6.44
C SER A 134 18.89 4.03 7.25
N LYS A 135 19.59 3.88 8.39
CA LYS A 135 19.46 2.78 9.37
C LYS A 135 18.05 2.59 9.95
N ASP A 136 17.16 3.58 9.80
CA ASP A 136 15.75 3.48 10.25
C ASP A 136 14.84 2.76 9.26
N ARG A 137 15.35 2.33 8.11
CA ARG A 137 14.57 1.60 7.11
C ARG A 137 14.07 0.27 7.67
N ARG A 138 12.98 -0.21 7.09
CA ARG A 138 12.33 -1.49 7.38
C ARG A 138 12.33 -2.35 6.13
N ALA A 139 12.07 -3.65 6.26
CA ALA A 139 11.92 -4.53 5.10
C ALA A 139 10.92 -3.98 4.09
N VAL A 140 9.79 -3.42 4.55
CA VAL A 140 8.77 -2.81 3.70
C VAL A 140 9.30 -1.61 2.90
N SER A 141 10.26 -0.83 3.43
CA SER A 141 10.86 0.28 2.66
C SER A 141 11.78 -0.22 1.55
N ILE A 142 12.47 -1.34 1.75
CA ILE A 142 13.28 -1.99 0.72
C ILE A 142 12.37 -2.50 -0.40
N ILE A 143 11.30 -3.23 -0.05
CA ILE A 143 10.30 -3.73 -0.99
C ILE A 143 9.68 -2.58 -1.78
N ALA A 144 9.24 -1.52 -1.07
CA ALA A 144 8.61 -0.36 -1.65
C ALA A 144 9.53 0.38 -2.62
N THR A 145 10.72 0.76 -2.21
CA THR A 145 11.65 1.54 -3.05
C THR A 145 12.21 0.75 -4.23
N TYR A 146 12.23 -0.59 -4.13
CA TYR A 146 12.61 -1.45 -5.25
C TYR A 146 11.47 -1.60 -6.25
N ALA A 147 10.23 -1.86 -5.80
CA ALA A 147 9.08 -2.14 -6.65
C ALA A 147 8.33 -0.89 -7.15
N LEU A 148 8.44 0.22 -6.42
CA LEU A 148 7.64 1.43 -6.63
C LEU A 148 8.54 2.67 -6.64
N ASP A 149 8.13 3.66 -7.42
CA ASP A 149 8.56 5.05 -7.25
C ASP A 149 7.54 5.78 -6.38
N ILE A 150 8.01 6.49 -5.34
CA ILE A 150 7.14 7.05 -4.31
C ILE A 150 7.41 8.53 -4.15
N LYS A 151 6.38 9.34 -4.40
CA LYS A 151 6.41 10.79 -4.24
C LYS A 151 5.44 11.24 -3.15
N LYS A 152 5.94 12.02 -2.19
CA LYS A 152 5.10 12.69 -1.20
C LYS A 152 4.38 13.87 -1.84
N ILE A 153 3.05 13.91 -1.71
CA ILE A 153 2.20 14.97 -2.25
C ILE A 153 1.85 15.99 -1.17
N SER A 154 1.21 15.56 -0.09
CA SER A 154 0.72 16.48 0.92
C SER A 154 0.61 15.83 2.30
N ILE A 155 0.63 16.66 3.34
CA ILE A 155 0.29 16.25 4.71
C ILE A 155 -1.20 16.55 4.95
N VAL A 156 -1.91 15.57 5.50
CA VAL A 156 -3.33 15.69 5.86
C VAL A 156 -3.46 15.68 7.38
N ARG A 157 -3.95 16.78 7.92
CA ARG A 157 -4.12 16.91 9.36
C ARG A 157 -5.23 16.00 9.89
N LYS A 158 -5.05 15.48 11.10
CA LYS A 158 -5.95 14.53 11.77
C LYS A 158 -7.40 15.00 11.91
N ASN A 159 -7.67 16.31 11.92
CA ASN A 159 -9.01 16.86 12.00
C ASN A 159 -9.85 16.69 10.71
N ASN A 160 -9.23 16.24 9.61
CA ASN A 160 -9.92 15.86 8.37
C ASN A 160 -10.54 14.44 8.43
N PHE A 161 -10.58 13.83 9.60
CA PHE A 161 -11.10 12.47 9.78
C PHE A 161 -12.14 12.39 10.91
N SER A 162 -13.07 11.45 10.81
CA SER A 162 -14.05 11.13 11.85
C SER A 162 -14.11 9.61 12.11
N PRO A 163 -13.79 9.16 13.34
CA PRO A 163 -13.13 9.89 14.41
C PRO A 163 -11.69 10.31 14.03
N PRO A 164 -11.16 11.40 14.60
CA PRO A 164 -9.80 11.82 14.28
C PRO A 164 -8.78 10.78 14.77
N PRO A 165 -7.72 10.48 13.98
CA PRO A 165 -6.60 9.65 14.41
C PRO A 165 -5.71 10.39 15.41
N LYS A 166 -4.76 9.66 16.02
CA LYS A 166 -3.78 10.27 16.95
C LYS A 166 -2.72 11.11 16.22
N VAL A 167 -2.43 10.79 14.97
CA VAL A 167 -1.36 11.37 14.16
C VAL A 167 -1.87 11.84 12.79
N ASP A 168 -1.16 12.76 12.15
CA ASP A 168 -1.43 13.21 10.80
C ASP A 168 -1.18 12.10 9.77
N SER A 169 -1.75 12.26 8.59
CA SER A 169 -1.55 11.37 7.43
C SER A 169 -0.71 12.06 6.35
N VAL A 170 -0.27 11.27 5.39
CA VAL A 170 0.43 11.75 4.20
C VAL A 170 -0.18 11.09 2.97
N ILE A 171 -0.44 11.90 1.94
CA ILE A 171 -0.80 11.44 0.60
C ILE A 171 0.51 11.14 -0.14
N LEU A 172 0.62 9.92 -0.66
CA LEU A 172 1.72 9.46 -1.49
C LEU A 172 1.19 9.11 -2.88
N LYS A 173 1.83 9.62 -3.92
CA LYS A 173 1.71 9.10 -5.29
C LYS A 173 2.73 7.99 -5.46
N ILE A 174 2.30 6.88 -6.02
CA ILE A 174 3.12 5.71 -6.26
C ILE A 174 3.05 5.35 -7.75
N SER A 175 4.17 5.01 -8.36
CA SER A 175 4.24 4.51 -9.73
C SER A 175 4.95 3.16 -9.74
N LYS A 176 4.49 2.25 -10.59
CA LYS A 176 5.07 0.91 -10.66
C LYS A 176 6.42 0.95 -11.37
N LYS A 177 7.43 0.29 -10.79
CA LYS A 177 8.76 0.10 -11.39
C LYS A 177 8.97 -1.34 -11.85
N THR A 178 8.67 -2.29 -10.96
CA THR A 178 8.85 -3.71 -11.26
C THR A 178 7.95 -4.56 -10.38
N ASP A 179 7.64 -5.78 -10.83
CA ASP A 179 6.90 -6.76 -10.05
C ASP A 179 7.85 -7.57 -9.18
N LEU A 180 7.43 -7.85 -7.95
CA LEU A 180 8.10 -8.78 -7.05
C LEU A 180 7.19 -9.98 -6.79
N ASP A 181 7.74 -11.18 -6.86
CA ASP A 181 6.96 -12.35 -6.46
C ASP A 181 6.86 -12.49 -4.93
N LYS A 182 5.86 -13.24 -4.50
CA LYS A 182 5.57 -13.44 -3.07
C LYS A 182 6.74 -14.10 -2.31
N LYS A 183 7.48 -15.02 -2.95
CA LYS A 183 8.60 -15.72 -2.31
C LYS A 183 9.75 -14.76 -2.05
N LEU A 184 10.03 -13.89 -3.02
CA LEU A 184 11.08 -12.86 -2.88
C LEU A 184 10.72 -11.86 -1.77
N ILE A 185 9.47 -11.41 -1.68
CA ILE A 185 8.99 -10.52 -0.61
C ILE A 185 9.12 -11.19 0.77
N SER A 186 8.69 -12.45 0.89
CA SER A 186 8.84 -13.21 2.13
C SER A 186 10.31 -13.30 2.54
N LEU A 187 11.19 -13.66 1.62
CA LEU A 187 12.62 -13.82 1.90
C LEU A 187 13.29 -12.50 2.28
N ILE A 188 12.91 -11.36 1.66
CA ILE A 188 13.39 -10.04 2.07
C ILE A 188 12.99 -9.75 3.53
N ASN A 189 11.74 -10.04 3.91
CA ASN A 189 11.28 -9.89 5.29
C ASN A 189 12.08 -10.78 6.25
N ASP A 190 12.33 -12.05 5.87
CA ASP A 190 13.07 -13.02 6.68
C ASP A 190 14.53 -12.58 6.88
N ILE A 191 15.23 -12.22 5.80
CA ILE A 191 16.60 -11.69 5.85
C ILE A 191 16.66 -10.47 6.76
N PHE A 192 15.74 -9.53 6.58
CA PHE A 192 15.73 -8.28 7.33
C PHE A 192 15.33 -8.44 8.80
N SER A 193 14.67 -9.53 9.17
CA SER A 193 14.41 -9.87 10.58
C SER A 193 15.71 -10.10 11.36
N TYR A 194 16.77 -10.53 10.67
CA TYR A 194 18.11 -10.75 11.19
C TYR A 194 19.10 -9.64 10.84
N ARG A 195 18.65 -8.43 10.61
CA ARG A 195 19.42 -7.28 10.09
C ARG A 195 20.75 -7.01 10.81
N ARG A 196 20.88 -7.41 12.09
CA ARG A 196 22.11 -7.25 12.89
C ARG A 196 23.14 -8.34 12.63
N LYS A 197 22.78 -9.43 11.94
CA LYS A 197 23.71 -10.51 11.56
C LYS A 197 24.48 -10.13 10.30
N THR A 198 25.64 -10.73 10.13
CA THR A 198 26.45 -10.59 8.90
C THR A 198 25.85 -11.41 7.76
N VAL A 199 26.14 -11.01 6.52
CA VAL A 199 25.74 -11.75 5.30
C VAL A 199 26.19 -13.21 5.37
N LYS A 200 27.45 -13.46 5.81
CA LYS A 200 28.00 -14.81 6.03
C LYS A 200 27.10 -15.66 6.93
N ASN A 201 26.66 -15.10 8.06
CA ASN A 201 25.83 -15.82 9.03
C ASN A 201 24.39 -16.05 8.52
N ILE A 202 23.88 -15.16 7.70
CA ILE A 202 22.57 -15.34 7.05
C ILE A 202 22.66 -16.43 6.00
N LEU A 203 23.63 -16.37 5.08
CA LEU A 203 23.77 -17.34 4.00
C LEU A 203 23.99 -18.77 4.53
N LYS A 204 24.70 -18.90 5.66
CA LYS A 204 24.87 -20.20 6.34
C LYS A 204 23.52 -20.83 6.72
N GLN A 205 22.50 -20.04 7.10
CA GLN A 205 21.16 -20.56 7.44
C GLN A 205 20.41 -21.11 6.20
N PHE A 206 20.81 -20.68 5.00
CA PHE A 206 20.29 -21.16 3.73
C PHE A 206 21.24 -22.16 3.04
N ASN A 207 22.16 -22.80 3.80
CA ASN A 207 23.16 -23.74 3.28
C ASN A 207 24.04 -23.15 2.16
N GLN A 208 24.32 -21.85 2.23
CA GLN A 208 25.22 -21.14 1.31
C GLN A 208 26.44 -20.62 2.05
N GLN A 209 27.58 -20.53 1.35
CA GLN A 209 28.81 -19.99 1.89
C GLN A 209 29.03 -18.54 1.42
N SER A 210 29.63 -17.73 2.27
CA SER A 210 30.06 -16.37 1.97
C SER A 210 31.15 -15.93 2.93
N THR A 211 32.01 -15.06 2.46
CA THR A 211 33.06 -14.40 3.27
C THR A 211 32.68 -12.96 3.68
N ILE A 212 31.48 -12.50 3.30
CA ILE A 212 31.03 -11.12 3.52
C ILE A 212 30.70 -10.93 5.01
N GLU A 213 31.50 -10.12 5.71
CA GLU A 213 31.31 -9.79 7.13
C GLU A 213 30.44 -8.54 7.35
N LYS A 214 29.99 -7.85 6.26
CA LYS A 214 29.00 -6.76 6.37
C LYS A 214 27.71 -7.26 7.03
N ARG A 215 27.11 -6.44 7.91
CA ARG A 215 25.76 -6.69 8.46
C ARG A 215 24.71 -6.39 7.42
N ILE A 216 23.54 -7.01 7.54
CA ILE A 216 22.41 -6.73 6.63
C ILE A 216 21.97 -5.26 6.71
N ASP A 217 22.05 -4.63 7.88
CA ASP A 217 21.75 -3.19 8.05
C ASP A 217 22.70 -2.27 7.26
N ASP A 218 23.91 -2.72 6.94
CA ASP A 218 24.93 -1.95 6.22
C ASP A 218 24.82 -2.12 4.69
N LEU A 219 23.98 -3.06 4.21
CA LEU A 219 23.72 -3.26 2.79
C LEU A 219 22.73 -2.21 2.26
N THR A 220 22.84 -1.86 0.99
CA THR A 220 21.80 -1.09 0.28
C THR A 220 20.52 -1.94 0.11
N GLY A 221 19.40 -1.29 -0.21
CA GLY A 221 18.16 -2.03 -0.53
C GLY A 221 18.33 -2.97 -1.71
N GLU A 222 19.08 -2.56 -2.72
CA GLU A 222 19.37 -3.36 -3.91
C GLU A 222 20.26 -4.58 -3.58
N GLU A 223 21.31 -4.39 -2.76
CA GLU A 223 22.15 -5.50 -2.29
C GLU A 223 21.33 -6.55 -1.52
N ILE A 224 20.36 -6.12 -0.69
CA ILE A 224 19.46 -7.04 0.04
C ILE A 224 18.55 -7.80 -0.92
N VAL A 225 17.97 -7.13 -1.93
CA VAL A 225 17.15 -7.79 -2.95
C VAL A 225 17.97 -8.78 -3.76
N ASN A 226 19.21 -8.43 -4.15
CA ASN A 226 20.11 -9.31 -4.88
C ASN A 226 20.51 -10.52 -4.03
N LEU A 227 20.78 -10.34 -2.74
CA LEU A 227 21.02 -11.42 -1.79
C LEU A 227 19.82 -12.37 -1.71
N ALA A 228 18.61 -11.84 -1.61
CA ALA A 228 17.38 -12.64 -1.60
C ALA A 228 17.20 -13.42 -2.92
N LYS A 229 17.45 -12.79 -4.07
CA LYS A 229 17.40 -13.46 -5.38
C LYS A 229 18.45 -14.57 -5.49
N GLN A 230 19.66 -14.38 -4.96
CA GLN A 230 20.70 -15.40 -4.92
C GLN A 230 20.25 -16.63 -4.13
N ILE A 231 19.62 -16.43 -2.97
CA ILE A 231 19.10 -17.52 -2.13
C ILE A 231 17.99 -18.30 -2.85
N LEU A 232 17.11 -17.62 -3.60
CA LEU A 232 15.99 -18.25 -4.32
C LEU A 232 16.40 -19.05 -5.56
N LYS A 233 17.60 -18.81 -6.14
CA LYS A 233 18.07 -19.50 -7.35
C LYS A 233 18.58 -20.92 -7.10
N LYS A 234 18.64 -21.34 -5.85
CA LYS A 234 19.00 -22.69 -5.41
C LYS A 234 17.79 -23.43 -4.84
#